data_fd879205786708732f9fb78d85ab63a9
#
_entry.id   fd879205786708732f9fb78d85ab63a9
#
_cell.length_a   1.000
_cell.length_b   1.000
_cell.length_c   1.000
_cell.angle_alpha   90.00
_cell.angle_beta   90.00
_cell.angle_gamma   90.00
#
_symmetry.space_group_name_H-M   'P 1'
#
loop_
_entity.id
_entity.type
_entity.pdbx_description
1 polymer ?
#
loop_
_entity_poly.entity_id
_entity_poly.type
_entity_poly.pdbx_seq_one_letter_code
_entity_poly.pdbx_strand_id
1 'polypeptide(L)'
;RGKTFMFLGGESNHGKSMGLIEAGIRGGLQVASETTVISDDGRAVAGSEDTFLIKRTEGTERSDKAAPNKGVEKFWGEMPSWGMYEGTPNIDVVIVPAIDGNFDPATNELIPFERQFQFLHSLQNYFLTNELLAPGHVMPMVDNDVLRARRADFVARFCERPFFFIRAATPQVLLDEVDRIL
;
A
#
# COMPACT_ATOMS: atom_id res chain seq x y z
N ARG A 1 -8.78 -16.75 -4.71
CA ARG A 1 -9.44 -16.32 -5.96
C ARG A 1 -8.44 -16.02 -7.08
N GLY A 2 -7.12 -16.10 -6.81
CA GLY A 2 -6.06 -15.87 -7.81
C GLY A 2 -5.95 -14.42 -8.29
N LYS A 3 -6.38 -13.45 -7.49
CA LYS A 3 -6.27 -12.03 -7.76
C LYS A 3 -5.22 -11.39 -6.87
N THR A 4 -4.48 -10.43 -7.43
CA THR A 4 -3.52 -9.62 -6.68
C THR A 4 -4.04 -8.20 -6.54
N PHE A 5 -4.15 -7.73 -5.33
CA PHE A 5 -4.47 -6.33 -5.04
C PHE A 5 -3.34 -5.63 -4.30
N MET A 6 -3.28 -4.32 -4.45
CA MET A 6 -2.26 -3.47 -3.86
C MET A 6 -2.92 -2.43 -2.96
N PHE A 7 -2.49 -2.35 -1.71
CA PHE A 7 -2.82 -1.20 -0.88
C PHE A 7 -1.88 -0.04 -1.20
N LEU A 8 -2.45 1.08 -1.59
CA LEU A 8 -1.72 2.28 -2.00
C LEU A 8 -1.99 3.44 -1.04
N GLY A 9 -1.00 4.31 -0.88
CA GLY A 9 -1.16 5.58 -0.20
C GLY A 9 0.18 6.27 0.04
N GLY A 10 0.24 7.56 -0.29
CA GLY A 10 1.43 8.39 -0.10
C GLY A 10 1.72 8.73 1.36
N GLU A 11 0.73 8.61 2.24
CA GLU A 11 0.86 8.94 3.65
C GLU A 11 0.81 7.71 4.55
N SER A 12 1.40 7.85 5.74
CA SER A 12 1.35 6.82 6.77
C SER A 12 -0.01 6.83 7.51
N ASN A 13 -0.34 5.71 8.14
CA ASN A 13 -1.46 5.57 9.08
C ASN A 13 -2.88 5.52 8.48
N HIS A 14 -3.02 5.24 7.18
CA HIS A 14 -4.32 5.01 6.55
C HIS A 14 -4.78 3.55 6.59
N GLY A 15 -4.04 2.67 7.25
CA GLY A 15 -4.45 1.28 7.43
C GLY A 15 -3.88 0.28 6.42
N LYS A 16 -2.93 0.67 5.54
CA LYS A 16 -2.31 -0.24 4.55
C LYS A 16 -1.74 -1.51 5.19
N SER A 17 -0.86 -1.35 6.18
CA SER A 17 -0.26 -2.50 6.89
C SER A 17 -1.30 -3.33 7.63
N MET A 18 -2.32 -2.70 8.22
CA MET A 18 -3.39 -3.41 8.90
C MET A 18 -4.24 -4.23 7.92
N GLY A 19 -4.55 -3.67 6.75
CA GLY A 19 -5.24 -4.39 5.68
C GLY A 19 -4.41 -5.58 5.16
N LEU A 20 -3.10 -5.40 5.02
CA LEU A 20 -2.21 -6.46 4.57
C LEU A 20 -2.11 -7.61 5.60
N ILE A 21 -2.03 -7.29 6.88
CA ILE A 21 -2.07 -8.27 7.97
C ILE A 21 -3.38 -9.07 7.92
N GLU A 22 -4.52 -8.39 7.83
CA GLU A 22 -5.83 -9.07 7.73
C GLU A 22 -5.93 -9.96 6.49
N ALA A 23 -5.39 -9.50 5.34
CA ALA A 23 -5.33 -10.31 4.13
C ALA A 23 -4.53 -11.61 4.36
N GLY A 24 -3.39 -11.52 5.05
CA GLY A 24 -2.59 -12.68 5.42
C GLY A 24 -3.34 -13.65 6.34
N ILE A 25 -4.06 -13.13 7.36
CA ILE A 25 -4.89 -13.93 8.26
C ILE A 25 -5.96 -14.70 7.48
N ARG A 26 -6.52 -14.11 6.44
CA ARG A 26 -7.51 -14.75 5.55
C ARG A 26 -6.89 -15.73 4.54
N GLY A 27 -5.59 -16.00 4.62
CA GLY A 27 -4.88 -16.94 3.76
C GLY A 27 -4.34 -16.31 2.48
N GLY A 28 -4.30 -14.98 2.39
CA GLY A 28 -3.61 -14.27 1.33
C GLY A 28 -2.10 -14.45 1.43
N LEU A 29 -1.41 -14.52 0.27
CA LEU A 29 0.05 -14.54 0.22
C LEU A 29 0.58 -13.13 0.07
N GLN A 30 1.58 -12.78 0.85
CA GLN A 30 2.22 -11.48 0.78
C GLN A 30 3.19 -11.41 -0.40
N VAL A 31 3.12 -10.33 -1.19
CA VAL A 31 4.08 -10.02 -2.26
C VAL A 31 5.12 -9.02 -1.78
N ALA A 32 4.68 -7.98 -1.08
CA ALA A 32 5.54 -6.96 -0.47
C ALA A 32 4.83 -6.31 0.71
N SER A 33 5.57 -5.85 1.70
CA SER A 33 5.04 -5.23 2.91
C SER A 33 4.94 -3.71 2.85
N GLU A 34 5.94 -3.03 2.32
CA GLU A 34 6.02 -1.56 2.39
C GLU A 34 6.32 -0.94 1.02
N THR A 35 7.50 -1.22 0.48
CA THR A 35 7.93 -0.73 -0.83
C THR A 35 7.73 -1.81 -1.87
N THR A 36 7.11 -1.47 -2.99
CA THR A 36 6.91 -2.39 -4.11
C THR A 36 7.49 -1.79 -5.38
N VAL A 37 8.37 -2.54 -6.04
CA VAL A 37 8.90 -2.20 -7.36
C VAL A 37 7.97 -2.80 -8.40
N ILE A 38 7.49 -1.96 -9.30
CA ILE A 38 6.57 -2.34 -10.36
C ILE A 38 7.27 -2.19 -11.70
N SER A 39 7.23 -3.22 -12.52
CA SER A 39 7.75 -3.22 -13.89
C SER A 39 6.86 -2.41 -14.85
N ASP A 40 7.39 -2.09 -16.03
CA ASP A 40 6.67 -1.30 -17.04
C ASP A 40 5.35 -1.94 -17.50
N ASP A 41 5.20 -3.26 -17.37
CA ASP A 41 3.98 -4.00 -17.67
C ASP A 41 3.01 -4.13 -16.46
N GLY A 42 3.38 -3.55 -15.31
CA GLY A 42 2.52 -3.47 -14.13
C GLY A 42 2.57 -4.68 -13.21
N ARG A 43 3.63 -5.48 -13.27
CA ARG A 43 3.89 -6.59 -12.33
C ARG A 43 4.65 -6.11 -11.12
N ALA A 44 4.37 -6.68 -9.97
CA ALA A 44 5.23 -6.54 -8.80
C ALA A 44 6.45 -7.45 -8.99
N VAL A 45 7.64 -6.87 -9.11
CA VAL A 45 8.88 -7.60 -9.43
C VAL A 45 9.85 -7.67 -8.26
N ALA A 46 9.71 -6.80 -7.28
CA ALA A 46 10.46 -6.80 -6.04
C ALA A 46 9.71 -6.02 -4.98
N GLY A 47 10.06 -6.21 -3.73
CA GLY A 47 9.48 -5.46 -2.62
C GLY A 47 10.18 -5.78 -1.31
N SER A 48 9.85 -4.98 -0.28
CA SER A 48 10.30 -5.26 1.08
C SER A 48 9.50 -6.43 1.65
N GLU A 49 10.21 -7.41 2.19
CA GLU A 49 9.62 -8.66 2.68
C GLU A 49 9.44 -8.67 4.20
N ASP A 50 10.15 -7.83 4.92
CA ASP A 50 10.57 -8.20 6.26
C ASP A 50 9.83 -7.59 7.41
N THR A 51 9.04 -6.71 7.46
CA THR A 51 8.51 -6.29 8.77
C THR A 51 7.42 -5.24 8.65
N PHE A 52 6.31 -5.57 9.21
CA PHE A 52 5.30 -4.58 9.50
C PHE A 52 5.73 -3.73 10.68
N LEU A 53 6.15 -2.51 10.41
CA LEU A 53 6.29 -1.49 11.44
C LEU A 53 4.91 -0.96 11.79
N ILE A 54 4.26 -1.56 12.76
CA ILE A 54 3.02 -1.03 13.30
C ILE A 54 3.38 0.14 14.21
N LYS A 55 3.27 1.34 13.66
CA LYS A 55 3.72 2.58 14.31
C LYS A 55 2.68 3.24 15.23
N ARG A 56 1.46 2.72 15.33
CA ARG A 56 0.42 3.31 16.17
C ARG A 56 -0.01 2.41 17.30
N THR A 57 0.06 2.97 18.47
CA THR A 57 -0.68 2.52 19.64
C THR A 57 -2.07 3.16 19.66
N GLU A 58 -3.02 2.49 20.31
CA GLU A 58 -4.29 3.09 20.67
C GLU A 58 -4.07 4.42 21.36
N GLY A 59 -4.75 5.49 20.91
CA GLY A 59 -4.68 6.79 21.56
C GLY A 59 -3.87 7.87 20.85
N THR A 60 -3.53 7.69 19.57
CA THR A 60 -3.06 8.76 18.68
C THR A 60 -1.60 9.24 18.79
N GLU A 61 -0.83 8.85 19.77
CA GLU A 61 0.57 9.28 19.82
C GLU A 61 1.43 8.39 18.91
N ARG A 62 2.07 9.06 17.95
CA ARG A 62 3.10 8.48 17.12
C ARG A 62 4.32 8.25 18.00
N SER A 63 4.49 7.04 18.50
CA SER A 63 5.69 6.66 19.24
C SER A 63 6.66 5.97 18.27
N ASP A 64 7.80 6.59 18.02
CA ASP A 64 8.90 5.98 17.26
C ASP A 64 9.49 4.76 17.99
N LYS A 65 9.06 4.52 19.22
CA LYS A 65 9.47 3.42 20.09
C LYS A 65 8.29 2.57 20.56
N ALA A 66 7.14 2.66 19.93
CA ALA A 66 6.01 1.83 20.31
C ALA A 66 6.40 0.34 20.18
N ALA A 67 6.01 -0.44 21.16
CA ALA A 67 6.11 -1.88 21.04
C ALA A 67 5.46 -2.29 19.72
N PRO A 68 6.17 -3.02 18.86
CA PRO A 68 5.76 -3.23 17.47
C PRO A 68 4.37 -3.88 17.30
N ASN A 69 3.84 -4.48 18.35
CA ASN A 69 2.65 -5.30 18.29
C ASN A 69 1.38 -4.66 18.88
N LYS A 70 1.44 -3.45 19.44
CA LYS A 70 0.25 -2.87 20.10
C LYS A 70 -0.93 -2.62 19.13
N GLY A 71 -0.67 -2.27 17.89
CA GLY A 71 -1.72 -2.14 16.89
C GLY A 71 -2.31 -3.49 16.46
N VAL A 72 -1.51 -4.56 16.53
CA VAL A 72 -1.95 -5.93 16.25
C VAL A 72 -2.78 -6.46 17.41
N GLU A 73 -2.32 -6.27 18.64
CA GLU A 73 -3.01 -6.70 19.85
C GLU A 73 -4.44 -6.18 19.93
N LYS A 74 -4.69 -5.00 19.41
CA LYS A 74 -6.04 -4.42 19.34
C LYS A 74 -7.02 -5.29 18.55
N PHE A 75 -6.56 -5.96 17.48
CA PHE A 75 -7.42 -6.68 16.55
C PHE A 75 -7.22 -8.20 16.62
N TRP A 76 -6.02 -8.68 16.87
CA TRP A 76 -5.66 -10.09 16.72
C TRP A 76 -4.86 -10.67 17.86
N GLY A 77 -4.39 -9.88 18.83
CA GLY A 77 -3.59 -10.29 19.97
C GLY A 77 -2.12 -10.50 19.61
N GLU A 78 -1.78 -11.55 18.87
CA GLU A 78 -0.42 -11.84 18.43
C GLU A 78 -0.23 -11.50 16.95
N MET A 79 1.03 -11.23 16.55
CA MET A 79 1.36 -11.04 15.15
C MET A 79 1.15 -12.36 14.40
N PRO A 80 0.24 -12.43 13.44
CA PRO A 80 0.02 -13.64 12.66
C PRO A 80 1.21 -13.94 11.74
N SER A 81 1.41 -15.21 11.43
CA SER A 81 2.32 -15.64 10.36
C SER A 81 1.54 -15.96 9.09
N TRP A 82 2.10 -15.65 7.95
CA TRP A 82 1.57 -15.95 6.62
C TRP A 82 2.68 -16.26 5.64
N GLY A 83 2.31 -16.82 4.49
CA GLY A 83 3.24 -17.15 3.43
C GLY A 83 3.58 -15.98 2.52
N MET A 84 4.76 -16.05 1.92
CA MET A 84 5.17 -15.16 0.83
C MET A 84 4.73 -15.76 -0.51
N TYR A 85 4.38 -14.88 -1.46
CA TYR A 85 4.11 -15.28 -2.83
C TYR A 85 5.41 -15.39 -3.61
N GLU A 86 5.64 -16.55 -4.22
CA GLU A 86 6.78 -16.77 -5.09
C GLU A 86 6.43 -16.39 -6.54
N GLY A 87 7.08 -15.36 -7.06
CA GLY A 87 6.90 -14.92 -8.46
C GLY A 87 6.61 -13.44 -8.61
N THR A 88 6.24 -13.04 -9.82
CA THR A 88 5.98 -11.64 -10.19
C THR A 88 4.53 -11.46 -10.64
N PRO A 89 3.58 -11.31 -9.72
CA PRO A 89 2.16 -11.24 -10.07
C PRO A 89 1.81 -9.92 -10.76
N ASN A 90 0.81 -9.95 -11.62
CA ASN A 90 0.15 -8.72 -12.06
C ASN A 90 -0.64 -8.12 -10.90
N ILE A 91 -0.65 -6.79 -10.80
CA ILE A 91 -1.54 -6.08 -9.89
C ILE A 91 -2.88 -5.88 -10.61
N ASP A 92 -3.92 -6.56 -10.14
CA ASP A 92 -5.26 -6.51 -10.76
C ASP A 92 -6.06 -5.30 -10.31
N VAL A 93 -5.96 -4.94 -9.03
CA VAL A 93 -6.76 -3.90 -8.38
C VAL A 93 -5.89 -3.11 -7.42
N VAL A 94 -6.13 -1.81 -7.31
CA VAL A 94 -5.49 -0.94 -6.33
C VAL A 94 -6.53 -0.43 -5.34
N ILE A 95 -6.21 -0.53 -4.07
CA ILE A 95 -7.04 -0.10 -2.95
C ILE A 95 -6.35 1.06 -2.23
N VAL A 96 -7.03 2.17 -2.09
CA VAL A 96 -6.64 3.29 -1.23
C VAL A 96 -7.44 3.16 0.08
N PRO A 97 -6.86 2.58 1.13
CA PRO A 97 -7.58 2.29 2.35
C PRO A 97 -7.64 3.49 3.29
N ALA A 98 -8.71 3.56 4.08
CA ALA A 98 -8.81 4.44 5.24
C ALA A 98 -9.50 3.67 6.38
N ILE A 99 -8.71 3.21 7.35
CA ILE A 99 -9.27 2.60 8.56
C ILE A 99 -9.54 3.70 9.56
N ASP A 100 -10.81 4.10 9.65
CA ASP A 100 -11.28 5.16 10.54
C ASP A 100 -12.71 4.88 10.99
N GLY A 101 -12.86 4.64 12.29
CA GLY A 101 -14.16 4.36 12.92
C GLY A 101 -15.00 5.58 13.25
N ASN A 102 -14.50 6.81 12.96
CA ASN A 102 -15.24 8.06 13.26
C ASN A 102 -16.15 8.50 12.12
N PHE A 103 -16.04 7.90 10.95
CA PHE A 103 -16.82 8.24 9.77
C PHE A 103 -17.55 7.01 9.22
N ASP A 104 -18.64 7.27 8.52
CA ASP A 104 -19.40 6.21 7.87
C ASP A 104 -18.52 5.43 6.86
N PRO A 105 -18.68 4.10 6.78
CA PRO A 105 -18.02 3.29 5.77
C PRO A 105 -18.35 3.78 4.35
N ALA A 106 -17.38 3.69 3.46
CA ALA A 106 -17.57 4.09 2.06
C ALA A 106 -16.67 3.24 1.15
N THR A 107 -17.22 2.82 0.02
CA THR A 107 -16.49 2.14 -1.05
C THR A 107 -16.83 2.83 -2.35
N ASN A 108 -15.82 3.45 -2.98
CA ASN A 108 -15.99 4.22 -4.20
C ASN A 108 -14.89 3.85 -5.20
N GLU A 109 -15.29 3.58 -6.45
CA GLU A 109 -14.32 3.49 -7.53
C GLU A 109 -13.81 4.91 -7.88
N LEU A 110 -12.49 5.06 -7.97
CA LEU A 110 -11.87 6.33 -8.27
C LEU A 110 -11.96 6.64 -9.76
N ILE A 111 -12.25 7.89 -10.10
CA ILE A 111 -12.19 8.38 -11.48
C ILE A 111 -10.73 8.49 -11.97
N PRO A 112 -10.45 8.54 -13.28
CA PRO A 112 -9.09 8.53 -13.82
C PRO A 112 -8.16 9.58 -13.23
N PHE A 113 -8.64 10.78 -12.96
CA PHE A 113 -7.84 11.84 -12.34
C PHE A 113 -7.42 11.46 -10.90
N GLU A 114 -8.35 10.96 -10.10
CA GLU A 114 -8.08 10.55 -8.72
C GLU A 114 -7.11 9.38 -8.66
N ARG A 115 -7.21 8.41 -9.57
CA ARG A 115 -6.26 7.28 -9.67
C ARG A 115 -4.85 7.77 -9.91
N GLN A 116 -4.66 8.66 -10.89
CA GLN A 116 -3.36 9.24 -11.21
C GLN A 116 -2.81 10.06 -10.05
N PHE A 117 -3.66 10.88 -9.41
CA PHE A 117 -3.28 11.69 -8.26
C PHE A 117 -2.78 10.80 -7.09
N GLN A 118 -3.54 9.80 -6.70
CA GLN A 118 -3.16 8.88 -5.61
C GLN A 118 -1.88 8.12 -5.92
N PHE A 119 -1.73 7.68 -7.17
CA PHE A 119 -0.54 6.93 -7.57
C PHE A 119 0.71 7.82 -7.61
N LEU A 120 0.62 9.01 -8.20
CA LEU A 120 1.71 9.99 -8.20
C LEU A 120 2.09 10.44 -6.80
N HIS A 121 1.12 10.66 -5.93
CA HIS A 121 1.35 11.00 -4.52
C HIS A 121 2.13 9.89 -3.79
N SER A 122 1.84 8.64 -4.07
CA SER A 122 2.60 7.51 -3.52
C SER A 122 4.02 7.42 -4.10
N LEU A 123 4.19 7.71 -5.39
CA LEU A 123 5.49 7.66 -6.05
C LEU A 123 6.42 8.82 -5.69
N GLN A 124 5.87 9.99 -5.31
CA GLN A 124 6.67 11.21 -5.10
C GLN A 124 7.80 11.03 -4.09
N ASN A 125 7.60 10.19 -3.08
CA ASN A 125 8.61 9.90 -2.06
C ASN A 125 9.89 9.26 -2.64
N TYR A 126 9.83 8.70 -3.86
CA TYR A 126 10.95 8.04 -4.51
C TYR A 126 11.67 8.90 -5.53
N PHE A 127 11.04 9.93 -6.07
CA PHE A 127 11.69 10.80 -7.06
C PHE A 127 11.86 12.26 -6.61
N LEU A 128 11.12 12.71 -5.60
CA LEU A 128 11.32 14.05 -5.00
C LEU A 128 12.29 14.04 -3.82
N THR A 129 12.31 12.95 -3.07
CA THR A 129 13.24 12.78 -1.95
C THR A 129 14.14 11.58 -2.22
N ASN A 130 15.41 11.83 -2.46
CA ASN A 130 16.39 10.75 -2.72
C ASN A 130 16.72 9.93 -1.47
N GLU A 131 16.19 10.27 -0.32
CA GLU A 131 16.48 9.63 0.96
C GLU A 131 16.11 8.15 1.01
N LEU A 132 15.06 7.76 0.28
CA LEU A 132 14.64 6.36 0.22
C LEU A 132 15.56 5.50 -0.65
N LEU A 133 16.17 6.09 -1.69
CA LEU A 133 17.03 5.35 -2.62
C LEU A 133 18.50 5.36 -2.19
N ALA A 134 18.94 6.42 -1.52
CA ALA A 134 20.32 6.57 -1.08
C ALA A 134 20.41 7.39 0.22
N PRO A 135 20.04 6.82 1.37
CA PRO A 135 20.08 7.52 2.65
C PRO A 135 21.50 8.05 2.95
N GLY A 136 21.60 9.34 3.25
CA GLY A 136 22.86 9.99 3.61
C GLY A 136 23.84 10.22 2.44
N HIS A 137 23.45 9.97 1.20
CA HIS A 137 24.27 10.23 0.01
C HIS A 137 23.66 11.33 -0.86
N VAL A 138 24.53 12.20 -1.37
CA VAL A 138 24.15 13.15 -2.41
C VAL A 138 24.04 12.37 -3.71
N MET A 139 22.80 12.06 -4.13
CA MET A 139 22.59 11.51 -5.47
C MET A 139 22.53 12.64 -6.49
N PRO A 140 23.15 12.46 -7.68
CA PRO A 140 22.90 13.34 -8.79
C PRO A 140 21.39 13.30 -9.12
N MET A 141 20.90 14.40 -9.69
CA MET A 141 19.48 14.50 -10.05
C MET A 141 19.09 13.36 -10.99
N VAL A 142 18.36 12.40 -10.45
CA VAL A 142 17.95 11.18 -11.16
C VAL A 142 16.77 11.49 -12.09
N ASP A 143 16.10 12.63 -11.87
CA ASP A 143 14.94 13.05 -12.65
C ASP A 143 15.33 14.01 -13.78
N ASN A 144 14.96 13.65 -14.98
CA ASN A 144 15.16 14.45 -16.19
C ASN A 144 13.94 14.35 -17.10
N ASP A 145 13.91 15.13 -18.20
CA ASP A 145 12.75 15.20 -19.10
C ASP A 145 12.36 13.82 -19.67
N VAL A 146 13.34 12.99 -20.00
CA VAL A 146 13.09 11.64 -20.55
C VAL A 146 12.46 10.76 -19.48
N LEU A 147 12.98 10.78 -18.26
CA LEU A 147 12.45 9.98 -17.16
C LEU A 147 11.08 10.49 -16.70
N ARG A 148 10.85 11.81 -16.74
CA ARG A 148 9.53 12.39 -16.46
C ARG A 148 8.49 11.95 -17.49
N ALA A 149 8.81 11.99 -18.76
CA ALA A 149 7.93 11.52 -19.83
C ALA A 149 7.61 10.02 -19.65
N ARG A 150 8.66 9.20 -19.45
CA ARG A 150 8.48 7.74 -19.22
C ARG A 150 7.62 7.46 -17.98
N ARG A 151 7.82 8.19 -16.89
CA ARG A 151 6.99 8.06 -15.68
C ARG A 151 5.54 8.44 -15.94
N ALA A 152 5.30 9.53 -16.69
CA ALA A 152 3.94 9.95 -17.05
C ALA A 152 3.22 8.89 -17.88
N ASP A 153 3.89 8.30 -18.87
CA ASP A 153 3.35 7.22 -19.68
C ASP A 153 3.06 5.95 -18.85
N PHE A 154 3.96 5.61 -17.94
CA PHE A 154 3.76 4.48 -17.03
C PHE A 154 2.55 4.72 -16.11
N VAL A 155 2.45 5.90 -15.50
CA VAL A 155 1.33 6.27 -14.63
C VAL A 155 0.01 6.20 -15.41
N ALA A 156 -0.04 6.73 -16.62
CA ALA A 156 -1.24 6.68 -17.45
C ALA A 156 -1.70 5.23 -17.68
N ARG A 157 -0.80 4.35 -18.12
CA ARG A 157 -1.12 2.93 -18.35
C ARG A 157 -1.46 2.17 -17.06
N PHE A 158 -0.70 2.40 -15.98
CA PHE A 158 -0.94 1.71 -14.72
C PHE A 158 -2.31 2.07 -14.14
N CYS A 159 -2.72 3.33 -14.26
CA CYS A 159 -3.99 3.84 -13.76
C CYS A 159 -5.22 3.48 -14.62
N GLU A 160 -5.06 2.73 -15.70
CA GLU A 160 -6.20 2.08 -16.40
C GLU A 160 -6.85 0.97 -15.56
N ARG A 161 -6.11 0.41 -14.59
CA ARG A 161 -6.62 -0.57 -13.63
C ARG A 161 -7.70 0.03 -12.75
N PRO A 162 -8.61 -0.78 -12.21
CA PRO A 162 -9.57 -0.30 -11.22
C PRO A 162 -8.86 0.10 -9.91
N PHE A 163 -9.18 1.27 -9.42
CA PHE A 163 -8.77 1.81 -8.12
C PHE A 163 -10.01 2.07 -7.29
N PHE A 164 -9.98 1.64 -6.03
CA PHE A 164 -11.05 1.87 -5.09
C PHE A 164 -10.54 2.61 -3.85
N PHE A 165 -11.26 3.63 -3.44
CA PHE A 165 -11.15 4.16 -2.09
C PHE A 165 -12.08 3.37 -1.19
N ILE A 166 -11.55 2.81 -0.10
CA ILE A 166 -12.34 2.06 0.89
C ILE A 166 -12.10 2.63 2.27
N ARG A 167 -13.13 3.20 2.88
CA ARG A 167 -13.14 3.60 4.28
C ARG A 167 -13.90 2.57 5.09
N ALA A 168 -13.27 2.07 6.16
CA ALA A 168 -13.82 1.05 7.02
C ALA A 168 -13.44 1.29 8.48
N ALA A 169 -14.25 0.84 9.42
CA ALA A 169 -13.98 1.01 10.84
C ALA A 169 -12.86 0.09 11.34
N THR A 170 -12.68 -1.06 10.71
CA THR A 170 -11.69 -2.08 11.10
C THR A 170 -11.03 -2.71 9.88
N PRO A 171 -9.86 -3.37 10.03
CA PRO A 171 -9.24 -4.12 8.94
C PRO A 171 -10.13 -5.26 8.41
N GLN A 172 -10.94 -5.88 9.25
CA GLN A 172 -11.86 -6.94 8.87
C GLN A 172 -12.91 -6.42 7.89
N VAL A 173 -13.54 -5.29 8.23
CA VAL A 173 -14.53 -4.64 7.35
C VAL A 173 -13.89 -4.16 6.06
N LEU A 174 -12.65 -3.64 6.11
CA LEU A 174 -11.88 -3.28 4.91
C LEU A 174 -11.76 -4.48 3.96
N LEU A 175 -11.35 -5.64 4.47
CA LEU A 175 -11.17 -6.84 3.66
C LEU A 175 -12.50 -7.45 3.19
N ASP A 176 -13.58 -7.29 3.95
CA ASP A 176 -14.91 -7.68 3.48
C ASP A 176 -15.32 -6.89 2.21
N GLU A 177 -15.00 -5.59 2.18
CA GLU A 177 -15.23 -4.77 0.99
C GLU A 177 -14.30 -5.16 -0.17
N VAL A 178 -13.02 -5.43 0.10
CA VAL A 178 -12.09 -5.93 -0.92
C VAL A 178 -12.59 -7.25 -1.52
N ASP A 179 -13.09 -8.17 -0.69
CA ASP A 179 -13.65 -9.46 -1.13
C ASP A 179 -14.89 -9.31 -2.04
N ARG A 180 -15.65 -8.24 -1.88
CA ARG A 180 -16.80 -7.95 -2.76
C ARG A 180 -16.40 -7.39 -4.11
N ILE A 181 -15.28 -6.69 -4.18
CA ILE A 181 -14.74 -6.09 -5.42
C ILE A 181 -14.04 -7.13 -6.28
N LEU A 182 -13.33 -8.09 -5.66
CA LEU A 182 -12.55 -9.16 -6.33
C LEU A 182 -13.43 -10.34 -6.78
#